data_ba0c1226e1aecb879d0ed7e3ab36a670
#
_entry.id   ba0c1226e1aecb879d0ed7e3ab36a670
#
_cell.length_a   1.000
_cell.length_b   1.000
_cell.length_c   1.000
_cell.angle_alpha   90.00
_cell.angle_beta   90.00
_cell.angle_gamma   90.00
#
_symmetry.space_group_name_H-M   'P 1'
#
loop_
_entity.id
_entity.type
_entity.pdbx_description
1 polymer ?
#
loop_
_entity_poly.entity_id
_entity_poly.type
_entity_poly.pdbx_seq_one_letter_code
_entity_poly.pdbx_strand_id
1 'polypeptide(L)'
;MYDEALKIQSKPRSFEAFVALLTLERYVNGAIIQWDRIQADKEALPGPGVDRTLMLKLFLDIHFYFICCDKAQNLLGYLSKTDSSQKLVRLWQTLKPNFKPFNDARNHLEHIETRIKKEYLFDLGNLENDTFTFGGERFDISASSLKILTDAYEQVVNILRSRP
;
A
#
# COMPACT_ATOMS: atom_id res chain seq x y z
N MET A 1 -13.25 -5.11 2.65
CA MET A 1 -12.48 -5.69 1.52
C MET A 1 -13.28 -5.57 0.25
N TYR A 2 -12.61 -5.36 -0.89
CA TYR A 2 -13.24 -5.24 -2.19
C TYR A 2 -13.46 -6.61 -2.85
N ASP A 3 -14.52 -6.73 -3.63
CA ASP A 3 -14.84 -7.87 -4.50
C ASP A 3 -15.58 -7.34 -5.73
N GLU A 4 -14.95 -6.36 -6.39
CA GLU A 4 -15.58 -5.55 -7.43
C GLU A 4 -15.09 -5.91 -8.83
N ALA A 5 -13.82 -6.35 -8.94
CA ALA A 5 -13.19 -6.60 -10.23
C ALA A 5 -13.92 -7.67 -11.06
N LEU A 6 -14.43 -8.73 -10.41
CA LEU A 6 -15.21 -9.77 -11.08
C LEU A 6 -16.65 -9.34 -11.41
N LYS A 7 -17.18 -8.32 -10.74
CA LYS A 7 -18.58 -7.84 -10.91
C LYS A 7 -18.70 -6.74 -11.96
N ILE A 8 -17.58 -6.24 -12.49
CA ILE A 8 -17.59 -5.21 -13.52
C ILE A 8 -18.06 -5.82 -14.84
N GLN A 9 -19.25 -5.41 -15.32
CA GLN A 9 -19.83 -5.90 -16.58
C GLN A 9 -19.03 -5.44 -17.80
N SER A 10 -18.58 -4.18 -17.78
CA SER A 10 -17.70 -3.62 -18.81
C SER A 10 -16.26 -4.01 -18.53
N LYS A 11 -15.83 -5.16 -19.04
CA LYS A 11 -14.48 -5.67 -18.85
C LYS A 11 -13.41 -4.69 -19.34
N PRO A 12 -12.22 -4.69 -18.75
CA PRO A 12 -11.05 -4.04 -19.33
C PRO A 12 -10.84 -4.45 -20.78
N ARG A 13 -10.23 -3.56 -21.57
CA ARG A 13 -10.12 -3.70 -23.03
C ARG A 13 -9.20 -4.83 -23.50
N SER A 14 -8.39 -5.39 -22.62
CA SER A 14 -7.53 -6.54 -22.89
C SER A 14 -7.55 -7.54 -21.75
N PHE A 15 -7.11 -8.76 -22.01
CA PHE A 15 -6.95 -9.77 -20.98
C PHE A 15 -5.91 -9.36 -19.95
N GLU A 16 -4.81 -8.75 -20.39
CA GLU A 16 -3.75 -8.24 -19.52
C GLU A 16 -4.28 -7.14 -18.57
N ALA A 17 -5.11 -6.23 -19.09
CA ALA A 17 -5.75 -5.20 -18.27
C ALA A 17 -6.72 -5.81 -17.24
N PHE A 18 -7.42 -6.88 -17.61
CA PHE A 18 -8.30 -7.60 -16.68
C PHE A 18 -7.50 -8.29 -15.57
N VAL A 19 -6.41 -8.99 -15.90
CA VAL A 19 -5.52 -9.60 -14.90
C VAL A 19 -4.89 -8.53 -13.99
N ALA A 20 -4.49 -7.40 -14.57
CA ALA A 20 -3.95 -6.28 -13.79
C ALA A 20 -4.98 -5.72 -12.80
N LEU A 21 -6.26 -5.60 -13.20
CA LEU A 21 -7.34 -5.17 -12.31
C LEU A 21 -7.57 -6.14 -11.16
N LEU A 22 -7.67 -7.44 -11.44
CA LEU A 22 -7.81 -8.47 -10.40
C LEU A 22 -6.64 -8.48 -9.43
N THR A 23 -5.43 -8.29 -9.96
CA THR A 23 -4.23 -8.28 -9.13
C THR A 23 -4.13 -6.98 -8.33
N LEU A 24 -4.54 -5.85 -8.90
CA LEU A 24 -4.66 -4.57 -8.19
C LEU A 24 -5.60 -4.71 -6.99
N GLU A 25 -6.80 -5.28 -7.18
CA GLU A 25 -7.77 -5.51 -6.09
C GLU A 25 -7.17 -6.36 -4.96
N ARG A 26 -6.41 -7.42 -5.31
CA ARG A 26 -5.74 -8.27 -4.31
C ARG A 26 -4.75 -7.50 -3.46
N TYR A 27 -3.93 -6.63 -4.06
CA TYR A 27 -2.96 -5.83 -3.31
C TYR A 27 -3.61 -4.71 -2.51
N VAL A 28 -4.70 -4.10 -3.00
CA VAL A 28 -5.50 -3.15 -2.21
C VAL A 28 -6.10 -3.85 -0.99
N ASN A 29 -6.70 -5.02 -1.17
CA ASN A 29 -7.20 -5.83 -0.06
C ASN A 29 -6.07 -6.26 0.89
N GLY A 30 -4.90 -6.62 0.35
CA GLY A 30 -3.72 -6.94 1.14
C GLY A 30 -3.29 -5.77 2.02
N ALA A 31 -3.27 -4.55 1.49
CA ALA A 31 -2.95 -3.34 2.26
C ALA A 31 -3.97 -3.10 3.38
N ILE A 32 -5.28 -3.29 3.12
CA ILE A 32 -6.34 -3.17 4.14
C ILE A 32 -6.11 -4.18 5.26
N ILE A 33 -5.87 -5.46 4.93
CA ILE A 33 -5.62 -6.52 5.92
C ILE A 33 -4.40 -6.20 6.78
N GLN A 34 -3.31 -5.74 6.17
CA GLN A 34 -2.10 -5.38 6.92
C GLN A 34 -2.34 -4.16 7.80
N TRP A 35 -3.06 -3.16 7.30
CA TRP A 35 -3.39 -1.97 8.08
C TRP A 35 -4.27 -2.32 9.30
N ASP A 36 -5.29 -3.16 9.14
CA ASP A 36 -6.14 -3.63 10.25
C ASP A 36 -5.30 -4.36 11.32
N ARG A 37 -4.33 -5.19 10.90
CA ARG A 37 -3.42 -5.89 11.82
C ARG A 37 -2.50 -4.92 12.55
N ILE A 38 -1.97 -3.91 11.86
CA ILE A 38 -1.15 -2.85 12.45
C ILE A 38 -1.96 -2.10 13.54
N GLN A 39 -3.23 -1.74 13.26
CA GLN A 39 -4.07 -1.07 14.24
C GLN A 39 -4.36 -1.97 15.46
N ALA A 40 -4.66 -3.23 15.25
CA ALA A 40 -4.89 -4.19 16.35
C ALA A 40 -3.62 -4.38 17.21
N ASP A 41 -2.45 -4.51 16.58
CA ASP A 41 -1.18 -4.65 17.30
C ASP A 41 -0.80 -3.35 18.04
N LYS A 42 -1.11 -2.19 17.47
CA LYS A 42 -0.93 -0.88 18.11
C LYS A 42 -1.75 -0.74 19.39
N GLU A 43 -3.01 -1.18 19.37
CA GLU A 43 -3.88 -1.19 20.55
C GLU A 43 -3.37 -2.15 21.65
N ALA A 44 -2.69 -3.22 21.24
CA ALA A 44 -2.12 -4.22 22.15
C ALA A 44 -0.74 -3.82 22.71
N LEU A 45 -0.12 -2.71 22.23
CA LEU A 45 1.14 -2.24 22.79
C LEU A 45 0.93 -1.84 24.25
N PRO A 46 1.51 -2.56 25.22
CA PRO A 46 1.43 -2.16 26.61
C PRO A 46 2.21 -0.85 26.81
N GLY A 47 1.91 -0.12 27.88
CA GLY A 47 2.72 1.01 28.32
C GLY A 47 4.22 0.70 28.46
N PRO A 48 5.02 1.45 29.21
CA PRO A 48 6.48 1.37 29.19
C PRO A 48 6.99 -0.05 29.48
N GLY A 49 7.45 -0.74 28.45
CA GLY A 49 7.94 -2.12 28.47
C GLY A 49 7.70 -2.77 27.11
N VAL A 50 8.64 -2.63 26.19
CA VAL A 50 8.48 -3.09 24.80
C VAL A 50 8.47 -4.62 24.74
N ASP A 51 7.34 -5.23 24.40
CA ASP A 51 7.32 -6.63 23.93
C ASP A 51 8.04 -6.70 22.57
N ARG A 52 9.25 -7.25 22.60
CA ARG A 52 10.09 -7.43 21.42
C ARG A 52 9.38 -8.24 20.31
N THR A 53 8.59 -9.25 20.68
CA THR A 53 7.88 -10.10 19.74
C THR A 53 6.80 -9.32 19.03
N LEU A 54 6.05 -8.50 19.77
CA LEU A 54 5.03 -7.63 19.20
C LEU A 54 5.64 -6.56 18.28
N MET A 55 6.79 -5.97 18.64
CA MET A 55 7.49 -5.01 17.78
C MET A 55 7.99 -5.64 16.48
N LEU A 56 8.52 -6.87 16.53
CA LEU A 56 8.95 -7.59 15.33
C LEU A 56 7.76 -7.92 14.42
N LYS A 57 6.62 -8.33 14.98
CA LYS A 57 5.38 -8.57 14.24
C LYS A 57 4.89 -7.29 13.59
N LEU A 58 4.82 -6.21 14.34
CA LEU A 58 4.42 -4.89 13.85
C LEU A 58 5.31 -4.42 12.70
N PHE A 59 6.64 -4.58 12.83
CA PHE A 59 7.58 -4.26 11.77
C PHE A 59 7.28 -5.04 10.48
N LEU A 60 7.01 -6.35 10.57
CA LEU A 60 6.68 -7.17 9.42
C LEU A 60 5.35 -6.75 8.77
N ASP A 61 4.31 -6.49 9.57
CA ASP A 61 3.01 -6.07 9.06
C ASP A 61 3.10 -4.69 8.37
N ILE A 62 3.88 -3.75 8.91
CA ILE A 62 4.18 -2.46 8.28
C ILE A 62 4.95 -2.64 6.97
N HIS A 63 5.95 -3.51 6.96
CA HIS A 63 6.72 -3.80 5.73
C HIS A 63 5.79 -4.35 4.64
N PHE A 64 4.97 -5.36 4.95
CA PHE A 64 4.02 -5.92 3.99
C PHE A 64 2.94 -4.92 3.55
N TYR A 65 2.51 -4.01 4.43
CA TYR A 65 1.62 -2.91 4.06
C TYR A 65 2.22 -2.08 2.92
N PHE A 66 3.47 -1.62 3.06
CA PHE A 66 4.14 -0.83 2.03
C PHE A 66 4.43 -1.61 0.75
N ILE A 67 4.73 -2.92 0.86
CA ILE A 67 4.82 -3.79 -0.33
C ILE A 67 3.48 -3.82 -1.07
N CYS A 68 2.37 -4.01 -0.38
CA CYS A 68 1.04 -4.01 -1.00
C CYS A 68 0.73 -2.67 -1.67
N CYS A 69 1.00 -1.55 -1.02
CA CYS A 69 0.80 -0.22 -1.57
C CYS A 69 1.66 0.03 -2.82
N ASP A 70 2.94 -0.35 -2.80
CA ASP A 70 3.84 -0.22 -3.95
C ASP A 70 3.39 -1.11 -5.13
N LYS A 71 3.01 -2.35 -4.88
CA LYS A 71 2.50 -3.25 -5.94
C LYS A 71 1.19 -2.73 -6.53
N ALA A 72 0.29 -2.21 -5.69
CA ALA A 72 -0.97 -1.64 -6.17
C ALA A 72 -0.73 -0.41 -7.07
N GLN A 73 0.15 0.52 -6.68
CA GLN A 73 0.49 1.66 -7.54
C GLN A 73 1.09 1.24 -8.89
N ASN A 74 2.00 0.26 -8.88
CA ASN A 74 2.63 -0.24 -10.10
C ASN A 74 1.58 -0.88 -11.04
N LEU A 75 0.63 -1.63 -10.47
CA LEU A 75 -0.47 -2.24 -11.22
C LEU A 75 -1.46 -1.20 -11.75
N LEU A 76 -1.74 -0.13 -10.99
CA LEU A 76 -2.54 0.99 -11.48
C LEU A 76 -1.88 1.65 -12.70
N GLY A 77 -0.57 1.91 -12.62
CA GLY A 77 0.22 2.42 -13.73
C GLY A 77 0.23 1.47 -14.94
N TYR A 78 0.33 0.17 -14.70
CA TYR A 78 0.28 -0.85 -15.75
C TYR A 78 -1.11 -0.93 -16.39
N LEU A 79 -2.18 -0.96 -15.58
CA LEU A 79 -3.57 -0.97 -16.04
C LEU A 79 -3.87 0.27 -16.90
N SER A 80 -3.39 1.44 -16.52
CA SER A 80 -3.58 2.67 -17.30
C SER A 80 -2.98 2.61 -18.70
N LYS A 81 -1.89 1.85 -18.87
CA LYS A 81 -1.21 1.64 -20.16
C LYS A 81 -1.89 0.55 -20.99
N THR A 82 -2.19 -0.59 -20.40
CA THR A 82 -2.72 -1.77 -21.09
C THR A 82 -4.19 -1.62 -21.47
N ASP A 83 -4.98 -0.94 -20.67
CA ASP A 83 -6.37 -0.63 -20.99
C ASP A 83 -6.52 0.52 -22.01
N SER A 84 -5.51 1.39 -22.12
CA SER A 84 -5.45 2.53 -23.07
C SER A 84 -6.63 3.51 -22.95
N SER A 85 -7.39 3.48 -21.86
CA SER A 85 -8.47 4.43 -21.61
C SER A 85 -7.89 5.79 -21.24
N GLN A 86 -8.27 6.85 -21.96
CA GLN A 86 -7.85 8.21 -21.64
C GLN A 86 -8.22 8.62 -20.20
N LYS A 87 -9.36 8.12 -19.68
CA LYS A 87 -9.77 8.39 -18.29
C LYS A 87 -8.81 7.72 -17.29
N LEU A 88 -8.39 6.46 -17.52
CA LEU A 88 -7.43 5.78 -16.65
C LEU A 88 -6.03 6.40 -16.74
N VAL A 89 -5.59 6.79 -17.94
CA VAL A 89 -4.30 7.47 -18.13
C VAL A 89 -4.28 8.79 -17.35
N ARG A 90 -5.32 9.62 -17.46
CA ARG A 90 -5.42 10.88 -16.71
C ARG A 90 -5.48 10.65 -15.21
N LEU A 91 -6.27 9.67 -14.76
CA LEU A 91 -6.34 9.29 -13.35
C LEU A 91 -4.95 8.94 -12.82
N TRP A 92 -4.22 8.07 -13.50
CA TRP A 92 -2.86 7.70 -13.10
C TRP A 92 -1.92 8.91 -13.05
N GLN A 93 -1.93 9.77 -14.05
CA GLN A 93 -1.09 10.98 -14.07
C GLN A 93 -1.37 11.89 -12.87
N THR A 94 -2.66 12.03 -12.47
CA THR A 94 -3.06 12.84 -11.32
C THR A 94 -2.64 12.21 -9.99
N LEU A 95 -2.78 10.88 -9.86
CA LEU A 95 -2.55 10.19 -8.59
C LEU A 95 -1.09 9.80 -8.34
N LYS A 96 -0.30 9.62 -9.40
CA LYS A 96 1.09 9.14 -9.30
C LYS A 96 1.95 9.86 -8.25
N PRO A 97 1.90 11.20 -8.10
CA PRO A 97 2.68 11.89 -7.07
C PRO A 97 2.33 11.47 -5.64
N ASN A 98 1.06 11.12 -5.38
CA ASN A 98 0.58 10.75 -4.05
C ASN A 98 1.11 9.38 -3.60
N PHE A 99 1.58 8.56 -4.54
CA PHE A 99 2.15 7.23 -4.24
C PHE A 99 3.64 7.24 -3.96
N LYS A 100 4.33 8.37 -4.15
CA LYS A 100 5.78 8.47 -3.91
C LYS A 100 6.17 8.03 -2.50
N PRO A 101 5.46 8.42 -1.42
CA PRO A 101 5.81 7.99 -0.06
C PRO A 101 5.79 6.46 0.13
N PHE A 102 4.88 5.74 -0.53
CA PHE A 102 4.82 4.27 -0.44
C PHE A 102 6.02 3.61 -1.11
N ASN A 103 6.43 4.10 -2.27
CA ASN A 103 7.61 3.61 -2.96
C ASN A 103 8.89 3.88 -2.14
N ASP A 104 9.02 5.08 -1.58
CA ASP A 104 10.17 5.46 -0.76
C ASP A 104 10.24 4.58 0.51
N ALA A 105 9.10 4.37 1.19
CA ALA A 105 9.01 3.50 2.37
C ALA A 105 9.39 2.05 2.05
N ARG A 106 8.80 1.48 1.00
CA ARG A 106 9.12 0.10 0.57
C ARG A 106 10.60 -0.03 0.21
N ASN A 107 11.17 0.90 -0.55
CA ASN A 107 12.59 0.86 -0.91
C ASN A 107 13.49 0.97 0.33
N HIS A 108 13.11 1.78 1.32
CA HIS A 108 13.85 1.88 2.57
C HIS A 108 13.84 0.55 3.34
N LEU A 109 12.67 -0.08 3.45
CA LEU A 109 12.49 -1.31 4.21
C LEU A 109 13.05 -2.55 3.50
N GLU A 110 12.99 -2.62 2.15
CA GLU A 110 13.55 -3.76 1.39
C GLU A 110 15.07 -3.70 1.24
N HIS A 111 15.70 -2.52 1.29
CA HIS A 111 17.15 -2.36 1.13
C HIS A 111 17.84 -2.03 2.45
N ILE A 112 17.32 -2.56 3.54
CA ILE A 112 17.84 -2.32 4.88
C ILE A 112 19.31 -2.74 5.02
N GLU A 113 19.71 -3.83 4.34
CA GLU A 113 21.07 -4.35 4.36
C GLU A 113 22.12 -3.34 3.86
N THR A 114 21.73 -2.44 2.95
CA THR A 114 22.61 -1.39 2.43
C THR A 114 22.65 -0.16 3.33
N ARG A 115 21.75 -0.08 4.31
CA ARG A 115 21.55 1.07 5.18
C ARG A 115 21.87 0.78 6.64
N ILE A 116 22.27 -0.46 6.97
CA ILE A 116 22.68 -0.84 8.31
C ILE A 116 23.93 -0.04 8.68
N LYS A 117 23.75 0.89 9.58
CA LYS A 117 24.84 1.59 10.26
C LYS A 117 24.94 1.07 11.69
N LYS A 118 26.12 1.16 12.29
CA LYS A 118 26.32 0.70 13.69
C LYS A 118 25.32 1.29 14.67
N GLU A 119 24.89 2.51 14.44
CA GLU A 119 23.89 3.25 15.24
C GLU A 119 22.48 2.65 15.18
N TYR A 120 22.16 1.83 14.17
CA TYR A 120 20.84 1.21 13.98
C TYR A 120 20.80 -0.28 14.32
N LEU A 121 21.89 -0.86 14.84
CA LEU A 121 21.98 -2.29 15.15
C LEU A 121 20.91 -2.80 16.12
N PHE A 122 20.33 -1.91 16.92
CA PHE A 122 19.29 -2.23 17.90
C PHE A 122 17.96 -1.50 17.62
N ASP A 123 17.83 -0.84 16.45
CA ASP A 123 16.61 -0.16 16.08
C ASP A 123 15.53 -1.20 15.70
N LEU A 124 14.57 -1.38 16.58
CA LEU A 124 13.38 -2.22 16.35
C LEU A 124 12.25 -1.43 15.68
N GLY A 125 12.50 -0.16 15.36
CA GLY A 125 11.48 0.79 14.98
C GLY A 125 10.73 1.36 16.18
N ASN A 126 10.05 2.47 15.94
CA ASN A 126 9.16 3.11 16.89
C ASN A 126 7.87 3.51 16.19
N LEU A 127 6.74 3.26 16.82
CA LEU A 127 5.42 3.67 16.35
C LEU A 127 4.82 4.70 17.29
N GLU A 128 4.60 5.89 16.75
CA GLU A 128 3.98 7.01 17.48
C GLU A 128 2.99 7.73 16.58
N ASN A 129 1.74 7.88 17.02
CA ASN A 129 0.70 8.66 16.33
C ASN A 129 0.59 8.32 14.83
N ASP A 130 0.47 7.05 14.47
CA ASP A 130 0.41 6.55 13.09
C ASP A 130 1.66 6.83 12.24
N THR A 131 2.77 7.19 12.88
CA THR A 131 4.07 7.34 12.23
C THR A 131 4.99 6.23 12.74
N PHE A 132 5.43 5.37 11.82
CA PHE A 132 6.46 4.40 12.09
C PHE A 132 7.83 5.00 11.73
N THR A 133 8.76 4.96 12.68
CA THR A 133 10.14 5.43 12.48
C THR A 133 11.09 4.24 12.52
N PHE A 134 11.91 4.08 11.51
CA PHE A 134 12.90 3.03 11.43
C PHE A 134 14.11 3.48 10.61
N GLY A 135 15.33 3.22 11.12
CA GLY A 135 16.56 3.59 10.43
C GLY A 135 16.67 5.10 10.14
N GLY A 136 16.11 5.94 11.00
CA GLY A 136 16.11 7.40 10.87
C GLY A 136 15.05 7.96 9.90
N GLU A 137 14.27 7.12 9.22
CA GLU A 137 13.20 7.53 8.31
C GLU A 137 11.81 7.37 8.98
N ARG A 138 10.86 8.19 8.53
CA ARG A 138 9.50 8.24 9.06
C ARG A 138 8.49 7.82 7.99
N PHE A 139 7.57 6.92 8.35
CA PHE A 139 6.59 6.36 7.45
C PHE A 139 5.17 6.58 7.99
N ASP A 140 4.31 7.16 7.17
CA ASP A 140 2.91 7.38 7.50
C ASP A 140 2.10 6.11 7.28
N ILE A 141 1.50 5.59 8.34
CA ILE A 141 0.59 4.43 8.36
C ILE A 141 -0.80 4.80 8.87
N SER A 142 -1.17 6.07 8.75
CA SER A 142 -2.48 6.59 9.15
C SER A 142 -3.61 6.06 8.25
N ALA A 143 -4.86 6.23 8.70
CA ALA A 143 -6.03 5.97 7.88
C ALA A 143 -6.05 6.83 6.60
N SER A 144 -5.47 8.04 6.64
CA SER A 144 -5.34 8.89 5.44
C SER A 144 -4.35 8.32 4.43
N SER A 145 -3.27 7.67 4.89
CA SER A 145 -2.35 6.93 4.03
C SER A 145 -3.07 5.79 3.29
N LEU A 146 -3.79 4.93 4.01
CA LEU A 146 -4.60 3.87 3.39
C LEU A 146 -5.65 4.41 2.43
N LYS A 147 -6.28 5.54 2.79
CA LYS A 147 -7.32 6.17 1.97
C LYS A 147 -6.83 6.60 0.58
N ILE A 148 -5.59 7.01 0.42
CA ILE A 148 -5.00 7.32 -0.89
C ILE A 148 -5.14 6.11 -1.83
N LEU A 149 -4.86 4.92 -1.34
CA LEU A 149 -4.90 3.69 -2.11
C LEU A 149 -6.33 3.25 -2.41
N THR A 150 -7.20 3.27 -1.42
CA THR A 150 -8.60 2.83 -1.57
C THR A 150 -9.38 3.78 -2.48
N ASP A 151 -9.21 5.10 -2.33
CA ASP A 151 -9.83 6.08 -3.22
C ASP A 151 -9.35 5.92 -4.68
N ALA A 152 -8.07 5.61 -4.88
CA ALA A 152 -7.54 5.35 -6.22
C ALA A 152 -8.20 4.12 -6.85
N TYR A 153 -8.34 3.03 -6.10
CA TYR A 153 -9.01 1.83 -6.57
C TYR A 153 -10.50 2.08 -6.89
N GLU A 154 -11.22 2.77 -6.03
CA GLU A 154 -12.63 3.11 -6.25
C GLU A 154 -12.83 3.95 -7.51
N GLN A 155 -11.93 4.91 -7.77
CA GLN A 155 -11.96 5.70 -8.99
C GLN A 155 -11.75 4.83 -10.24
N VAL A 156 -10.85 3.84 -10.20
CA VAL A 156 -10.67 2.86 -11.28
C VAL A 156 -11.96 2.09 -11.53
N VAL A 157 -12.55 1.54 -10.48
CA VAL A 157 -13.82 0.78 -10.56
C VAL A 157 -14.92 1.65 -11.18
N ASN A 158 -15.06 2.88 -10.74
CA ASN A 158 -16.07 3.81 -11.24
C ASN A 158 -15.87 4.16 -12.73
N ILE A 159 -14.60 4.36 -13.16
CA ILE A 159 -14.29 4.58 -14.58
C ILE A 159 -14.67 3.35 -15.41
N LEU A 160 -14.37 2.16 -14.94
CA LEU A 160 -14.67 0.93 -15.67
C LEU A 160 -16.17 0.67 -15.72
N ARG A 161 -16.90 0.89 -14.65
CA ARG A 161 -18.38 0.77 -14.59
C ARG A 161 -19.11 1.79 -15.46
N SER A 162 -18.55 2.96 -15.63
CA SER A 162 -19.17 4.05 -16.44
C SER A 162 -18.99 3.87 -17.95
N ARG A 163 -18.43 2.76 -18.39
CA ARG A 163 -18.29 2.44 -19.82
C ARG A 163 -19.62 1.99 -20.40
N PRO A 164 -19.93 2.43 -21.62
CA PRO A 164 -21.10 1.95 -22.36
C PRO A 164 -20.97 0.47 -22.70
#